data_d966ab861dfe5bf46867230c07e40e35
#
_entry.id   d966ab861dfe5bf46867230c07e40e35
#
_cell.length_a   1.000
_cell.length_b   1.000
_cell.length_c   1.000
_cell.angle_alpha   90.00
_cell.angle_beta   90.00
_cell.angle_gamma   90.00
#
_symmetry.space_group_name_H-M   'P 1'
#
loop_
_entity.id
_entity.type
_entity.pdbx_description
1 polymer ?
#
loop_
_entity_poly.entity_id
_entity_poly.type
_entity_poly.pdbx_seq_one_letter_code
_entity_poly.pdbx_strand_id
1 'polypeptide(L)'
;LGNAVDPFTIIGKYGPDATRWYMITNSQPWENLKFDEEGVGEVQRKFFGTLYNTYGFFALYANIDGFRYTEADLPSAKRPEIDRWILSELNTLIKGVDEALNEYEPTRAGRLIQTFVDERLSNWYVRLSRRRFWKGGQGEDKISAYQTLYTCLETLSKLIAPIAPFFAERLYNDLNAVTGREKHASVHYADFPAYHADLVDKDLEERMQLALKICSMVLSLRKKQNLKVRQPLQKIMLPVLDDKFRKQVESVQNLILSEVNIKEIEFITDTKFLSKKIKPDFKALGPKYGKLMKPIAAFIAAMDAEKIAQLEKEGSLKAMVENQEVVIALSDVDIFTEDIPGWAVTNEGTLTVALDIALTDALREEGLAREWVNRIQNLRKDKGLEVTDKITVYIESNPESDKAVEHNYDYICSET
;
A
#
# COMPACT_ATOMS: atom_id res chain seq x y z
N LEU A 1 -42.43 -3.87 9.13
CA LEU A 1 -41.62 -3.00 8.26
C LEU A 1 -40.42 -2.38 8.98
N GLY A 2 -39.73 -3.10 9.87
CA GLY A 2 -38.63 -2.60 10.70
C GLY A 2 -37.28 -2.44 10.00
N ASN A 3 -37.18 -2.55 8.67
CA ASN A 3 -35.90 -2.54 7.94
C ASN A 3 -35.70 -1.30 7.05
N ALA A 4 -36.51 -0.25 7.22
CA ALA A 4 -36.31 1.00 6.49
C ALA A 4 -35.44 1.96 7.32
N VAL A 5 -34.36 2.43 6.74
CA VAL A 5 -33.49 3.46 7.31
C VAL A 5 -33.88 4.81 6.71
N ASP A 6 -34.06 5.82 7.55
CA ASP A 6 -34.32 7.18 7.07
C ASP A 6 -33.07 7.80 6.46
N PRO A 7 -33.08 8.16 5.15
CA PRO A 7 -31.94 8.75 4.48
C PRO A 7 -31.43 10.04 5.13
N PHE A 8 -32.32 10.87 5.66
CA PHE A 8 -31.95 12.14 6.27
C PHE A 8 -31.18 11.96 7.59
N THR A 9 -31.50 10.90 8.33
CA THR A 9 -30.73 10.54 9.54
C THR A 9 -29.29 10.17 9.16
N ILE A 10 -29.10 9.37 8.11
CA ILE A 10 -27.77 8.95 7.62
C ILE A 10 -27.00 10.15 7.06
N ILE A 11 -27.64 10.96 6.22
CA ILE A 11 -27.04 12.16 5.65
C ILE A 11 -26.65 13.16 6.75
N GLY A 12 -27.49 13.33 7.77
CA GLY A 12 -27.21 14.20 8.92
C GLY A 12 -25.99 13.74 9.74
N LYS A 13 -25.78 12.43 9.83
CA LYS A 13 -24.68 11.83 10.62
C LYS A 13 -23.35 11.72 9.86
N TYR A 14 -23.39 11.32 8.60
CA TYR A 14 -22.19 10.98 7.82
C TYR A 14 -21.95 11.90 6.63
N GLY A 15 -22.91 12.73 6.29
CA GLY A 15 -22.88 13.59 5.11
C GLY A 15 -23.38 12.89 3.83
N PRO A 16 -23.79 13.68 2.82
CA PRO A 16 -24.35 13.13 1.58
C PRO A 16 -23.33 12.39 0.72
N ASP A 17 -22.07 12.84 0.69
CA ASP A 17 -21.05 12.24 -0.15
C ASP A 17 -20.61 10.87 0.33
N ALA A 18 -20.45 10.68 1.65
CA ALA A 18 -20.14 9.38 2.22
C ALA A 18 -21.29 8.38 1.95
N THR A 19 -22.54 8.84 2.05
CA THR A 19 -23.72 8.03 1.76
C THR A 19 -23.76 7.63 0.28
N ARG A 20 -23.59 8.59 -0.67
CA ARG A 20 -23.53 8.28 -2.11
C ARG A 20 -22.39 7.33 -2.44
N TRP A 21 -21.20 7.62 -1.91
CA TRP A 21 -20.02 6.78 -2.15
C TRP A 21 -20.24 5.34 -1.71
N TYR A 22 -20.77 5.15 -0.50
CA TYR A 22 -21.12 3.83 0.01
C TYR A 22 -22.11 3.10 -0.90
N MET A 23 -23.20 3.75 -1.27
CA MET A 23 -24.24 3.14 -2.12
C MET A 23 -23.70 2.72 -3.49
N ILE A 24 -22.82 3.54 -4.08
CA ILE A 24 -22.25 3.27 -5.40
C ILE A 24 -21.16 2.20 -5.35
N THR A 25 -20.31 2.21 -4.32
CA THR A 25 -19.13 1.32 -4.29
C THR A 25 -19.39 -0.02 -3.62
N ASN A 26 -20.41 -0.12 -2.77
CA ASN A 26 -20.69 -1.35 -2.02
C ASN A 26 -21.32 -2.44 -2.90
N SER A 27 -22.25 -2.07 -3.79
CA SER A 27 -22.95 -2.99 -4.67
C SER A 27 -23.16 -2.37 -6.05
N GLN A 28 -23.28 -3.21 -7.07
CA GLN A 28 -23.63 -2.73 -8.41
C GLN A 28 -25.04 -2.10 -8.40
N PRO A 29 -25.31 -1.06 -9.21
CA PRO A 29 -26.62 -0.38 -9.20
C PRO A 29 -27.83 -1.28 -9.51
N TRP A 30 -27.62 -2.39 -10.22
CA TRP A 30 -28.66 -3.37 -10.57
C TRP A 30 -28.78 -4.53 -9.57
N GLU A 31 -27.96 -4.54 -8.52
CA GLU A 31 -28.01 -5.54 -7.44
C GLU A 31 -28.72 -4.98 -6.21
N ASN A 32 -29.30 -5.89 -5.42
CA ASN A 32 -29.90 -5.50 -4.15
C ASN A 32 -28.84 -5.11 -3.13
N LEU A 33 -28.81 -3.85 -2.73
CA LEU A 33 -27.96 -3.36 -1.66
C LEU A 33 -28.56 -3.73 -0.29
N LYS A 34 -27.86 -4.53 0.48
CA LYS A 34 -28.11 -4.67 1.91
C LYS A 34 -27.46 -3.48 2.61
N PHE A 35 -28.27 -2.47 2.93
CA PHE A 35 -27.76 -1.24 3.55
C PHE A 35 -27.21 -1.54 4.96
N ASP A 36 -26.00 -1.03 5.23
CA ASP A 36 -25.33 -1.10 6.50
C ASP A 36 -24.80 0.29 6.89
N GLU A 37 -25.30 0.81 8.00
CA GLU A 37 -24.91 2.14 8.50
C GLU A 37 -23.42 2.19 8.89
N GLU A 38 -22.88 1.12 9.46
CA GLU A 38 -21.46 1.05 9.82
C GLU A 38 -20.57 1.14 8.59
N GLY A 39 -21.00 0.57 7.46
CA GLY A 39 -20.34 0.66 6.16
C GLY A 39 -20.23 2.11 5.65
N VAL A 40 -21.27 2.93 5.85
CA VAL A 40 -21.19 4.38 5.53
C VAL A 40 -20.16 5.07 6.39
N GLY A 41 -20.14 4.78 7.70
CA GLY A 41 -19.13 5.31 8.63
C GLY A 41 -17.71 4.84 8.28
N GLU A 42 -17.56 3.63 7.76
CA GLU A 42 -16.27 3.10 7.29
C GLU A 42 -15.78 3.87 6.07
N VAL A 43 -16.63 4.14 5.09
CA VAL A 43 -16.30 4.97 3.91
C VAL A 43 -15.88 6.37 4.34
N GLN A 44 -16.63 7.00 5.26
CA GLN A 44 -16.28 8.33 5.78
C GLN A 44 -14.88 8.33 6.40
N ARG A 45 -14.57 7.35 7.26
CA ARG A 45 -13.29 7.31 7.97
C ARG A 45 -12.14 6.88 7.08
N LYS A 46 -12.31 5.79 6.32
CA LYS A 46 -11.21 5.19 5.54
C LYS A 46 -10.96 5.93 4.23
N PHE A 47 -11.98 6.21 3.43
CA PHE A 47 -11.78 6.87 2.14
C PHE A 47 -11.68 8.39 2.27
N PHE A 48 -12.77 9.06 2.71
CA PHE A 48 -12.75 10.53 2.81
C PHE A 48 -11.77 11.03 3.87
N GLY A 49 -11.65 10.32 5.00
CA GLY A 49 -10.67 10.63 6.03
C GLY A 49 -9.24 10.52 5.53
N THR A 50 -8.92 9.49 4.73
CA THR A 50 -7.60 9.31 4.12
C THR A 50 -7.29 10.42 3.12
N LEU A 51 -8.25 10.74 2.23
CA LEU A 51 -8.07 11.81 1.25
C LEU A 51 -7.94 13.18 1.92
N TYR A 52 -8.76 13.46 2.94
CA TYR A 52 -8.67 14.69 3.73
C TYR A 52 -7.31 14.81 4.44
N ASN A 53 -6.82 13.74 5.06
CA ASN A 53 -5.52 13.75 5.73
C ASN A 53 -4.37 13.92 4.74
N THR A 54 -4.49 13.36 3.53
CA THR A 54 -3.53 13.55 2.44
C THR A 54 -3.49 15.01 1.99
N TYR A 55 -4.65 15.62 1.79
CA TYR A 55 -4.77 17.06 1.51
C TYR A 55 -4.23 17.91 2.68
N GLY A 56 -4.60 17.58 3.91
CA GLY A 56 -4.13 18.28 5.11
C GLY A 56 -2.61 18.24 5.27
N PHE A 57 -2.00 17.10 4.97
CA PHE A 57 -0.54 16.98 4.91
C PHE A 57 0.06 17.90 3.84
N PHE A 58 -0.48 17.88 2.62
CA PHE A 58 -0.05 18.78 1.55
C PHE A 58 -0.17 20.23 1.97
N ALA A 59 -1.35 20.66 2.41
CA ALA A 59 -1.65 22.03 2.78
C ALA A 59 -0.78 22.56 3.92
N LEU A 60 -0.52 21.73 4.93
CA LEU A 60 0.35 22.07 6.06
C LEU A 60 1.74 22.48 5.58
N TYR A 61 2.41 21.62 4.83
CA TYR A 61 3.77 21.89 4.38
C TYR A 61 3.84 22.91 3.28
N ALA A 62 2.86 22.93 2.36
CA ALA A 62 2.78 23.97 1.32
C ALA A 62 2.65 25.38 1.94
N ASN A 63 1.88 25.52 3.01
CA ASN A 63 1.75 26.80 3.72
C ASN A 63 3.04 27.19 4.47
N ILE A 64 3.70 26.23 5.14
CA ILE A 64 4.98 26.47 5.83
C ILE A 64 6.05 26.91 4.84
N ASP A 65 6.17 26.24 3.71
CA ASP A 65 7.18 26.52 2.70
C ASP A 65 6.79 27.65 1.72
N GLY A 66 5.55 28.15 1.81
CA GLY A 66 5.03 29.19 0.91
C GLY A 66 4.84 28.74 -0.53
N PHE A 67 4.64 27.43 -0.77
CA PHE A 67 4.44 26.88 -2.10
C PHE A 67 3.12 27.35 -2.71
N ARG A 68 3.19 27.96 -3.91
CA ARG A 68 2.02 28.50 -4.63
C ARG A 68 1.93 28.00 -6.07
N TYR A 69 2.78 27.09 -6.43
CA TYR A 69 2.88 26.51 -7.78
C TYR A 69 3.13 27.58 -8.86
N THR A 70 4.00 28.53 -8.57
CA THR A 70 4.43 29.57 -9.52
C THR A 70 5.57 29.12 -10.42
N GLU A 71 6.24 28.05 -10.03
CA GLU A 71 7.32 27.42 -10.76
C GLU A 71 6.80 26.70 -12.01
N ALA A 72 7.63 26.66 -13.06
CA ALA A 72 7.32 25.86 -14.24
C ALA A 72 7.18 24.37 -13.88
N ASP A 73 6.31 23.67 -14.59
CA ASP A 73 6.10 22.24 -14.41
C ASP A 73 7.40 21.48 -14.71
N LEU A 74 7.84 20.67 -13.74
CA LEU A 74 9.01 19.84 -13.93
C LEU A 74 8.70 18.73 -14.95
N PRO A 75 9.53 18.59 -16.01
CA PRO A 75 9.39 17.50 -16.96
C PRO A 75 9.48 16.12 -16.27
N SER A 76 8.73 15.13 -16.75
CA SER A 76 8.73 13.76 -16.20
C SER A 76 10.15 13.19 -16.05
N ALA A 77 11.02 13.40 -17.04
CA ALA A 77 12.41 12.91 -17.02
C ALA A 77 13.28 13.48 -15.88
N LYS A 78 12.93 14.64 -15.31
CA LYS A 78 13.62 15.24 -14.17
C LYS A 78 13.03 14.84 -12.82
N ARG A 79 11.87 14.23 -12.83
CA ARG A 79 11.22 13.81 -11.58
C ARG A 79 11.86 12.55 -11.02
N PRO A 80 12.00 12.40 -9.70
CA PRO A 80 12.36 11.16 -9.05
C PRO A 80 11.44 10.01 -9.48
N GLU A 81 11.95 8.78 -9.41
CA GLU A 81 11.22 7.59 -9.84
C GLU A 81 9.87 7.43 -9.13
N ILE A 82 9.82 7.73 -7.84
CA ILE A 82 8.59 7.66 -7.05
C ILE A 82 7.50 8.64 -7.53
N ASP A 83 7.91 9.83 -8.01
CA ASP A 83 6.98 10.82 -8.57
C ASP A 83 6.48 10.38 -9.95
N ARG A 84 7.37 9.84 -10.79
CA ARG A 84 7.00 9.28 -12.09
C ARG A 84 6.05 8.11 -11.94
N TRP A 85 6.31 7.26 -10.95
CA TRP A 85 5.43 6.12 -10.65
C TRP A 85 4.01 6.56 -10.28
N ILE A 86 3.84 7.47 -9.32
CA ILE A 86 2.49 7.86 -8.90
C ILE A 86 1.74 8.62 -10.00
N LEU A 87 2.44 9.36 -10.85
CA LEU A 87 1.84 10.02 -12.02
C LEU A 87 1.44 9.00 -13.11
N SER A 88 2.22 7.93 -13.30
CA SER A 88 1.84 6.81 -14.17
C SER A 88 0.59 6.10 -13.65
N GLU A 89 0.56 5.74 -12.37
CA GLU A 89 -0.62 5.14 -11.71
C GLU A 89 -1.85 6.07 -11.80
N LEU A 90 -1.67 7.39 -11.66
CA LEU A 90 -2.73 8.37 -11.82
C LEU A 90 -3.30 8.36 -13.24
N ASN A 91 -2.45 8.29 -14.25
CA ASN A 91 -2.90 8.20 -15.65
C ASN A 91 -3.58 6.86 -15.95
N THR A 92 -3.09 5.77 -15.40
CA THR A 92 -3.76 4.46 -15.46
C THR A 92 -5.14 4.53 -14.78
N LEU A 93 -5.26 5.23 -13.64
CA LEU A 93 -6.54 5.47 -12.97
C LEU A 93 -7.49 6.28 -13.84
N ILE A 94 -7.05 7.41 -14.43
CA ILE A 94 -7.88 8.25 -15.32
C ILE A 94 -8.50 7.41 -16.41
N LYS A 95 -7.68 6.61 -17.12
CA LYS A 95 -8.15 5.69 -18.16
C LYS A 95 -9.19 4.71 -17.64
N GLY A 96 -8.89 4.03 -16.53
CA GLY A 96 -9.79 3.02 -15.96
C GLY A 96 -11.11 3.58 -15.47
N VAL A 97 -11.11 4.80 -14.92
CA VAL A 97 -12.34 5.49 -14.47
C VAL A 97 -13.16 5.97 -15.66
N ASP A 98 -12.53 6.53 -16.70
CA ASP A 98 -13.22 6.96 -17.92
C ASP A 98 -13.89 5.77 -18.62
N GLU A 99 -13.15 4.66 -18.81
CA GLU A 99 -13.69 3.42 -19.36
C GLU A 99 -14.88 2.90 -18.53
N ALA A 100 -14.73 2.84 -17.21
CA ALA A 100 -15.78 2.33 -16.33
C ALA A 100 -17.05 3.20 -16.37
N LEU A 101 -16.93 4.53 -16.41
CA LEU A 101 -18.07 5.43 -16.52
C LEU A 101 -18.75 5.35 -17.90
N ASN A 102 -17.97 5.20 -18.98
CA ASN A 102 -18.50 4.98 -20.33
C ASN A 102 -19.25 3.65 -20.48
N GLU A 103 -18.84 2.62 -19.71
CA GLU A 103 -19.51 1.31 -19.64
C GLU A 103 -20.67 1.27 -18.64
N TYR A 104 -21.03 2.41 -18.02
CA TYR A 104 -22.05 2.49 -16.97
C TYR A 104 -21.75 1.64 -15.72
N GLU A 105 -20.47 1.48 -15.38
CA GLU A 105 -19.97 0.75 -14.21
C GLU A 105 -19.46 1.70 -13.09
N PRO A 106 -20.30 2.51 -12.46
CA PRO A 106 -19.86 3.49 -11.46
C PRO A 106 -19.23 2.83 -10.22
N THR A 107 -19.66 1.61 -9.89
CA THR A 107 -19.06 0.83 -8.79
C THR A 107 -17.59 0.54 -9.07
N ARG A 108 -17.26 0.14 -10.29
CA ARG A 108 -15.86 -0.09 -10.72
C ARG A 108 -15.06 1.21 -10.66
N ALA A 109 -15.61 2.30 -11.19
CA ALA A 109 -14.97 3.62 -11.14
C ALA A 109 -14.66 4.05 -9.70
N GLY A 110 -15.63 4.00 -8.79
CA GLY A 110 -15.44 4.37 -7.39
C GLY A 110 -14.42 3.50 -6.67
N ARG A 111 -14.41 2.18 -6.91
CA ARG A 111 -13.42 1.26 -6.31
C ARG A 111 -12.01 1.49 -6.82
N LEU A 112 -11.82 1.81 -8.11
CA LEU A 112 -10.52 2.18 -8.67
C LEU A 112 -9.96 3.43 -7.99
N ILE A 113 -10.80 4.47 -7.83
CA ILE A 113 -10.41 5.71 -7.13
C ILE A 113 -10.04 5.41 -5.67
N GLN A 114 -10.85 4.62 -4.97
CA GLN A 114 -10.60 4.27 -3.57
C GLN A 114 -9.27 3.52 -3.40
N THR A 115 -9.01 2.52 -4.23
CA THR A 115 -7.75 1.77 -4.23
C THR A 115 -6.55 2.69 -4.48
N PHE A 116 -6.65 3.61 -5.44
CA PHE A 116 -5.57 4.56 -5.72
C PHE A 116 -5.31 5.48 -4.52
N VAL A 117 -6.34 6.07 -3.91
CA VAL A 117 -6.20 6.98 -2.76
C VAL A 117 -5.59 6.25 -1.57
N ASP A 118 -6.11 5.08 -1.22
CA ASP A 118 -5.71 4.36 -0.02
C ASP A 118 -4.35 3.68 -0.19
N GLU A 119 -4.17 2.88 -1.23
CA GLU A 119 -3.02 2.02 -1.36
C GLU A 119 -1.83 2.71 -2.05
N ARG A 120 -2.06 3.51 -3.09
CA ARG A 120 -1.00 4.12 -3.89
C ARG A 120 -0.60 5.48 -3.33
N LEU A 121 -1.56 6.40 -3.20
CA LEU A 121 -1.28 7.78 -2.86
C LEU A 121 -0.93 7.93 -1.37
N SER A 122 -1.81 7.56 -0.46
CA SER A 122 -1.62 7.79 0.98
C SER A 122 -0.63 6.83 1.60
N ASN A 123 -0.89 5.51 1.50
CA ASN A 123 -0.12 4.49 2.21
C ASN A 123 1.24 4.21 1.59
N TRP A 124 1.49 4.68 0.36
CA TRP A 124 2.77 4.46 -0.29
C TRP A 124 3.45 5.77 -0.66
N TYR A 125 2.94 6.53 -1.63
CA TYR A 125 3.58 7.76 -2.11
C TYR A 125 3.82 8.79 -1.00
N VAL A 126 2.76 9.21 -0.31
CA VAL A 126 2.87 10.24 0.74
C VAL A 126 3.74 9.75 1.89
N ARG A 127 3.56 8.51 2.33
CA ARG A 127 4.35 7.94 3.44
C ARG A 127 5.84 7.90 3.13
N LEU A 128 6.23 7.45 1.94
CA LEU A 128 7.63 7.37 1.51
C LEU A 128 8.25 8.74 1.23
N SER A 129 7.42 9.70 0.80
CA SER A 129 7.86 11.05 0.43
C SER A 129 7.89 12.03 1.61
N ARG A 130 7.42 11.66 2.81
CA ARG A 130 7.29 12.57 3.96
C ARG A 130 8.55 13.40 4.23
N ARG A 131 9.72 12.77 4.22
CA ARG A 131 11.01 13.44 4.49
C ARG A 131 11.33 14.55 3.48
N ARG A 132 10.84 14.45 2.24
CA ARG A 132 11.03 15.46 1.19
C ARG A 132 10.28 16.76 1.50
N PHE A 133 9.13 16.66 2.19
CA PHE A 133 8.34 17.83 2.59
C PHE A 133 8.89 18.52 3.84
N TRP A 134 9.35 17.77 4.84
CA TRP A 134 9.78 18.38 6.09
C TRP A 134 11.26 18.78 6.14
N LYS A 135 12.16 18.18 5.32
CA LYS A 135 13.56 18.60 5.26
C LYS A 135 13.67 20.03 4.73
N GLY A 136 14.49 20.86 5.41
CA GLY A 136 14.75 22.22 5.00
C GLY A 136 15.41 22.34 3.63
N GLY A 137 15.19 23.48 2.96
CA GLY A 137 15.68 23.79 1.61
C GLY A 137 14.62 23.61 0.54
N GLN A 138 14.57 24.56 -0.42
CA GLN A 138 13.66 24.51 -1.58
C GLN A 138 14.40 23.98 -2.81
N GLY A 139 14.81 22.72 -2.75
CA GLY A 139 15.46 22.06 -3.89
C GLY A 139 14.46 21.53 -4.92
N GLU A 140 14.96 21.20 -6.12
CA GLU A 140 14.17 20.65 -7.24
C GLU A 140 13.37 19.40 -6.83
N ASP A 141 13.93 18.54 -5.97
CA ASP A 141 13.25 17.35 -5.43
C ASP A 141 12.00 17.71 -4.61
N LYS A 142 12.07 18.75 -3.76
CA LYS A 142 10.94 19.21 -2.95
C LYS A 142 9.85 19.83 -3.84
N ILE A 143 10.23 20.63 -4.82
CA ILE A 143 9.32 21.20 -5.82
C ILE A 143 8.62 20.07 -6.59
N SER A 144 9.37 19.05 -7.02
CA SER A 144 8.81 17.87 -7.67
C SER A 144 7.76 17.19 -6.81
N ALA A 145 8.04 16.99 -5.50
CA ALA A 145 7.09 16.38 -4.58
C ALA A 145 5.79 17.21 -4.45
N TYR A 146 5.90 18.53 -4.30
CA TYR A 146 4.73 19.42 -4.24
C TYR A 146 3.91 19.40 -5.52
N GLN A 147 4.55 19.55 -6.67
CA GLN A 147 3.86 19.53 -7.96
C GLN A 147 3.17 18.19 -8.20
N THR A 148 3.83 17.09 -7.86
CA THR A 148 3.27 15.74 -8.02
C THR A 148 2.05 15.52 -7.12
N LEU A 149 2.15 15.86 -5.84
CA LEU A 149 1.03 15.68 -4.91
C LEU A 149 -0.14 16.60 -5.23
N TYR A 150 0.15 17.86 -5.62
CA TYR A 150 -0.86 18.80 -6.13
C TYR A 150 -1.62 18.21 -7.33
N THR A 151 -0.89 17.70 -8.33
CA THR A 151 -1.48 17.09 -9.53
C THR A 151 -2.39 15.91 -9.17
N CYS A 152 -1.94 15.04 -8.24
CA CYS A 152 -2.78 13.93 -7.76
C CYS A 152 -4.08 14.43 -7.10
N LEU A 153 -3.98 15.41 -6.19
CA LEU A 153 -5.14 15.93 -5.45
C LEU A 153 -6.14 16.68 -6.37
N GLU A 154 -5.61 17.49 -7.27
CA GLU A 154 -6.41 18.23 -8.23
C GLU A 154 -7.15 17.29 -9.20
N THR A 155 -6.46 16.34 -9.79
CA THR A 155 -7.06 15.29 -10.65
C THR A 155 -8.11 14.48 -9.91
N LEU A 156 -7.81 14.05 -8.66
CA LEU A 156 -8.77 13.32 -7.83
C LEU A 156 -10.04 14.14 -7.56
N SER A 157 -9.93 15.46 -7.36
CA SER A 157 -11.12 16.31 -7.16
C SER A 157 -12.07 16.23 -8.35
N LYS A 158 -11.55 16.18 -9.56
CA LYS A 158 -12.34 16.01 -10.79
C LYS A 158 -12.91 14.60 -10.95
N LEU A 159 -12.10 13.56 -10.67
CA LEU A 159 -12.53 12.16 -10.79
C LEU A 159 -13.65 11.78 -9.82
N ILE A 160 -13.64 12.31 -8.58
CA ILE A 160 -14.65 12.01 -7.57
C ILE A 160 -15.93 12.84 -7.72
N ALA A 161 -15.89 13.96 -8.45
CA ALA A 161 -17.01 14.90 -8.57
C ALA A 161 -18.35 14.29 -9.00
N PRO A 162 -18.40 13.30 -9.92
CA PRO A 162 -19.66 12.66 -10.29
C PRO A 162 -20.36 11.91 -9.14
N ILE A 163 -19.62 11.41 -8.16
CA ILE A 163 -20.16 10.62 -7.04
C ILE A 163 -20.20 11.43 -5.75
N ALA A 164 -19.15 12.20 -5.46
CA ALA A 164 -18.98 12.98 -4.22
C ALA A 164 -18.80 14.48 -4.51
N PRO A 165 -19.87 15.14 -4.99
CA PRO A 165 -19.78 16.51 -5.54
C PRO A 165 -19.36 17.57 -4.52
N PHE A 166 -19.75 17.46 -3.26
CA PHE A 166 -19.46 18.50 -2.26
C PHE A 166 -18.02 18.44 -1.78
N PHE A 167 -17.47 17.25 -1.54
CA PHE A 167 -16.07 17.07 -1.17
C PHE A 167 -15.16 17.46 -2.34
N ALA A 168 -15.52 17.05 -3.55
CA ALA A 168 -14.82 17.40 -4.78
C ALA A 168 -14.72 18.92 -4.96
N GLU A 169 -15.84 19.61 -4.85
CA GLU A 169 -15.92 21.07 -4.97
C GLU A 169 -15.04 21.77 -3.92
N ARG A 170 -15.10 21.30 -2.68
CA ARG A 170 -14.30 21.88 -1.61
C ARG A 170 -12.80 21.69 -1.86
N LEU A 171 -12.36 20.48 -2.20
CA LEU A 171 -10.96 20.18 -2.48
C LEU A 171 -10.44 20.99 -3.66
N TYR A 172 -11.20 21.04 -4.74
CA TYR A 172 -10.87 21.82 -5.95
C TYR A 172 -10.71 23.30 -5.62
N ASN A 173 -11.67 23.89 -4.92
CA ASN A 173 -11.64 25.31 -4.57
C ASN A 173 -10.49 25.66 -3.63
N ASP A 174 -10.22 24.81 -2.61
CA ASP A 174 -9.13 25.03 -1.67
C ASP A 174 -7.76 25.01 -2.37
N LEU A 175 -7.57 24.12 -3.37
CA LEU A 175 -6.35 24.06 -4.18
C LEU A 175 -6.23 25.25 -5.13
N ASN A 176 -7.32 25.57 -5.84
CA ASN A 176 -7.33 26.63 -6.86
C ASN A 176 -7.26 28.04 -6.27
N ALA A 177 -7.83 28.26 -5.08
CA ALA A 177 -7.76 29.56 -4.38
C ALA A 177 -6.30 30.02 -4.13
N VAL A 178 -5.37 29.09 -3.98
CA VAL A 178 -3.96 29.40 -3.74
C VAL A 178 -3.15 29.46 -5.03
N THR A 179 -3.41 28.56 -5.96
CA THR A 179 -2.59 28.40 -7.16
C THR A 179 -3.11 29.17 -8.37
N GLY A 180 -4.44 29.36 -8.46
CA GLY A 180 -5.09 30.03 -9.61
C GLY A 180 -4.87 29.32 -10.95
N ARG A 181 -4.52 28.01 -10.95
CA ARG A 181 -4.19 27.25 -12.17
C ARG A 181 -5.42 26.85 -12.97
N GLU A 182 -6.55 26.66 -12.30
CA GLU A 182 -7.79 26.26 -12.92
C GLU A 182 -8.64 27.45 -13.33
N LYS A 183 -9.18 27.40 -14.55
CA LYS A 183 -9.97 28.47 -15.14
C LYS A 183 -11.39 28.55 -14.63
N HIS A 184 -11.94 27.41 -14.20
CA HIS A 184 -13.33 27.26 -13.80
C HIS A 184 -13.49 27.51 -12.30
N ALA A 185 -14.53 28.25 -11.94
CA ALA A 185 -14.84 28.57 -10.54
C ALA A 185 -15.39 27.39 -9.74
N SER A 186 -15.76 26.31 -10.42
CA SER A 186 -16.32 25.10 -9.83
C SER A 186 -15.76 23.87 -10.55
N VAL A 187 -15.50 22.79 -9.80
CA VAL A 187 -15.08 21.49 -10.35
C VAL A 187 -16.11 20.96 -11.35
N HIS A 188 -17.39 21.31 -11.16
CA HIS A 188 -18.48 20.84 -12.01
C HIS A 188 -18.54 21.51 -13.41
N TYR A 189 -17.74 22.55 -13.62
CA TYR A 189 -17.53 23.18 -14.92
C TYR A 189 -16.18 22.81 -15.55
N ALA A 190 -15.31 22.15 -14.77
CA ALA A 190 -14.03 21.71 -15.27
C ALA A 190 -14.18 20.48 -16.18
N ASP A 191 -13.28 20.37 -17.16
CA ASP A 191 -13.20 19.18 -18.00
C ASP A 191 -12.79 17.95 -17.19
N PHE A 192 -13.31 16.79 -17.60
CA PHE A 192 -12.85 15.50 -17.05
C PHE A 192 -11.37 15.31 -17.38
N PRO A 193 -10.57 14.73 -16.45
CA PRO A 193 -9.14 14.57 -16.66
C PRO A 193 -8.81 13.77 -17.91
N ALA A 194 -7.92 14.29 -18.75
CA ALA A 194 -7.48 13.62 -19.96
C ALA A 194 -6.42 12.55 -19.64
N TYR A 195 -6.53 11.40 -20.31
CA TYR A 195 -5.51 10.35 -20.27
C TYR A 195 -4.32 10.70 -21.18
N HIS A 196 -3.11 10.58 -20.64
CA HIS A 196 -1.85 10.84 -21.32
C HIS A 196 -1.02 9.55 -21.36
N ALA A 197 -1.02 8.87 -22.50
CA ALA A 197 -0.34 7.56 -22.66
C ALA A 197 1.19 7.67 -22.50
N ASP A 198 1.77 8.81 -22.82
CA ASP A 198 3.20 9.11 -22.69
C ASP A 198 3.69 9.20 -21.24
N LEU A 199 2.78 9.39 -20.29
CA LEU A 199 3.08 9.40 -18.86
C LEU A 199 2.97 7.98 -18.21
N VAL A 200 2.49 7.00 -18.96
CA VAL A 200 2.31 5.63 -18.44
C VAL A 200 3.56 4.80 -18.66
N ASP A 201 4.16 4.35 -17.56
CA ASP A 201 5.30 3.44 -17.53
C ASP A 201 4.89 2.13 -16.83
N LYS A 202 4.44 1.15 -17.62
CA LYS A 202 3.94 -0.13 -17.10
C LYS A 202 5.02 -0.95 -16.40
N ASP A 203 6.27 -0.88 -16.84
CA ASP A 203 7.36 -1.57 -16.18
C ASP A 203 7.64 -0.98 -14.78
N LEU A 204 7.56 0.34 -14.67
CA LEU A 204 7.66 1.04 -13.39
C LEU A 204 6.49 0.70 -12.45
N GLU A 205 5.25 0.65 -12.96
CA GLU A 205 4.08 0.22 -12.19
C GLU A 205 4.25 -1.22 -11.69
N GLU A 206 4.68 -2.15 -12.56
CA GLU A 206 4.90 -3.57 -12.20
C GLU A 206 5.94 -3.73 -11.08
N ARG A 207 7.12 -3.09 -11.22
CA ARG A 207 8.18 -3.25 -10.22
C ARG A 207 7.83 -2.59 -8.88
N MET A 208 7.11 -1.48 -8.89
CA MET A 208 6.63 -0.84 -7.67
C MET A 208 5.49 -1.65 -7.01
N GLN A 209 4.62 -2.27 -7.80
CA GLN A 209 3.61 -3.22 -7.30
C GLN A 209 4.28 -4.43 -6.64
N LEU A 210 5.36 -4.93 -7.23
CA LEU A 210 6.16 -6.01 -6.66
C LEU A 210 6.80 -5.60 -5.33
N ALA A 211 7.37 -4.38 -5.24
CA ALA A 211 7.90 -3.84 -3.99
C ALA A 211 6.83 -3.74 -2.91
N LEU A 212 5.64 -3.20 -3.25
CA LEU A 212 4.48 -3.13 -2.38
C LEU A 212 4.11 -4.50 -1.81
N LYS A 213 4.04 -5.50 -2.68
CA LYS A 213 3.67 -6.87 -2.32
C LYS A 213 4.71 -7.50 -1.38
N ILE A 214 5.99 -7.40 -1.71
CA ILE A 214 7.08 -7.90 -0.85
C ILE A 214 7.02 -7.20 0.53
N CYS A 215 6.89 -5.88 0.56
CA CYS A 215 6.79 -5.15 1.83
C CYS A 215 5.58 -5.58 2.66
N SER A 216 4.42 -5.75 2.05
CA SER A 216 3.20 -6.22 2.73
C SER A 216 3.41 -7.61 3.34
N MET A 217 4.01 -8.53 2.59
CA MET A 217 4.31 -9.88 3.05
C MET A 217 5.28 -9.87 4.23
N VAL A 218 6.38 -9.09 4.16
CA VAL A 218 7.35 -8.94 5.25
C VAL A 218 6.70 -8.33 6.50
N LEU A 219 5.89 -7.29 6.35
CA LEU A 219 5.18 -6.67 7.47
C LEU A 219 4.17 -7.61 8.12
N SER A 220 3.51 -8.45 7.32
CA SER A 220 2.63 -9.52 7.82
C SER A 220 3.40 -10.56 8.64
N LEU A 221 4.58 -11.00 8.15
CA LEU A 221 5.46 -11.90 8.90
C LEU A 221 5.93 -11.27 10.21
N ARG A 222 6.37 -10.01 10.18
CA ARG A 222 6.74 -9.28 11.40
C ARG A 222 5.61 -9.25 12.43
N LYS A 223 4.38 -8.97 11.97
CA LYS A 223 3.19 -8.95 12.83
C LYS A 223 2.92 -10.33 13.44
N LYS A 224 3.00 -11.39 12.65
CA LYS A 224 2.82 -12.79 13.10
C LYS A 224 3.85 -13.17 14.19
N GLN A 225 5.08 -12.68 14.04
CA GLN A 225 6.20 -12.92 14.96
C GLN A 225 6.31 -11.90 16.11
N ASN A 226 5.36 -10.95 16.22
CA ASN A 226 5.40 -9.84 17.19
C ASN A 226 6.68 -8.98 17.10
N LEU A 227 7.30 -8.87 15.92
CA LEU A 227 8.49 -8.07 15.67
C LEU A 227 8.09 -6.67 15.20
N LYS A 228 8.40 -5.65 16.00
CA LYS A 228 8.16 -4.25 15.63
C LYS A 228 8.97 -3.88 14.39
N VAL A 229 8.41 -3.04 13.51
CA VAL A 229 9.16 -2.55 12.31
C VAL A 229 10.40 -1.76 12.70
N ARG A 230 10.41 -1.08 13.84
CA ARG A 230 11.59 -0.37 14.37
C ARG A 230 12.75 -1.29 14.73
N GLN A 231 12.49 -2.56 15.03
CA GLN A 231 13.53 -3.55 15.22
C GLN A 231 14.12 -3.94 13.85
N PRO A 232 15.37 -3.58 13.51
CA PRO A 232 15.96 -4.03 12.26
C PRO A 232 16.19 -5.53 12.27
N LEU A 233 16.08 -6.15 11.09
CA LEU A 233 16.38 -7.56 10.89
C LEU A 233 17.46 -7.69 9.81
N GLN A 234 18.14 -8.83 9.79
CA GLN A 234 19.31 -9.00 8.93
C GLN A 234 18.90 -9.10 7.47
N LYS A 235 18.05 -10.06 7.11
CA LYS A 235 17.74 -10.28 5.71
C LYS A 235 16.37 -10.91 5.44
N ILE A 236 15.96 -10.76 4.18
CA ILE A 236 14.92 -11.57 3.56
C ILE A 236 15.54 -12.40 2.44
N MET A 237 14.99 -13.59 2.21
CA MET A 237 15.29 -14.39 1.03
C MET A 237 14.11 -14.41 0.07
N LEU A 238 14.42 -14.25 -1.21
CA LEU A 238 13.45 -14.27 -2.30
C LEU A 238 13.89 -15.34 -3.33
N PRO A 239 13.06 -16.37 -3.58
CA PRO A 239 13.27 -17.27 -4.70
C PRO A 239 13.23 -16.52 -6.02
N VAL A 240 14.24 -16.73 -6.88
CA VAL A 240 14.27 -16.13 -8.22
C VAL A 240 13.29 -16.89 -9.11
N LEU A 241 12.26 -16.21 -9.59
CA LEU A 241 11.29 -16.76 -10.51
C LEU A 241 11.84 -16.77 -11.94
N ASP A 242 12.42 -15.64 -12.37
CA ASP A 242 13.08 -15.42 -13.63
C ASP A 242 14.03 -14.20 -13.57
N ASP A 243 14.76 -13.94 -14.64
CA ASP A 243 15.69 -12.81 -14.73
C ASP A 243 14.97 -11.44 -14.69
N LYS A 244 13.74 -11.36 -15.20
CA LYS A 244 12.93 -10.13 -15.17
C LYS A 244 12.59 -9.79 -13.71
N PHE A 245 12.08 -10.76 -12.96
CA PHE A 245 11.77 -10.62 -11.54
C PHE A 245 12.98 -10.12 -10.73
N ARG A 246 14.14 -10.77 -10.93
CA ARG A 246 15.37 -10.37 -10.24
C ARG A 246 15.74 -8.92 -10.52
N LYS A 247 15.79 -8.51 -11.79
CA LYS A 247 16.10 -7.13 -12.18
C LYS A 247 15.10 -6.11 -11.63
N GLN A 248 13.81 -6.43 -11.66
CA GLN A 248 12.77 -5.57 -11.09
C GLN A 248 12.97 -5.37 -9.58
N VAL A 249 13.22 -6.45 -8.82
CA VAL A 249 13.45 -6.34 -7.37
C VAL A 249 14.75 -5.60 -7.07
N GLU A 250 15.85 -5.88 -7.79
CA GLU A 250 17.12 -5.18 -7.62
C GLU A 250 16.98 -3.66 -7.83
N SER A 251 16.17 -3.22 -8.80
CA SER A 251 15.94 -1.80 -9.07
C SER A 251 15.20 -1.06 -7.94
N VAL A 252 14.39 -1.76 -7.16
CA VAL A 252 13.60 -1.19 -6.05
C VAL A 252 14.05 -1.69 -4.67
N GLN A 253 15.19 -2.40 -4.60
CA GLN A 253 15.64 -3.02 -3.35
C GLN A 253 15.84 -2.03 -2.21
N ASN A 254 16.42 -0.86 -2.46
CA ASN A 254 16.65 0.15 -1.42
C ASN A 254 15.34 0.64 -0.80
N LEU A 255 14.30 0.75 -1.61
CA LEU A 255 12.95 1.11 -1.16
C LEU A 255 12.39 0.00 -0.25
N ILE A 256 12.47 -1.26 -0.68
CA ILE A 256 12.02 -2.40 0.12
C ILE A 256 12.77 -2.45 1.45
N LEU A 257 14.11 -2.44 1.42
CA LEU A 257 14.96 -2.51 2.61
C LEU A 257 14.62 -1.41 3.63
N SER A 258 14.47 -0.18 3.15
CA SER A 258 14.13 0.98 3.98
C SER A 258 12.73 0.84 4.59
N GLU A 259 11.75 0.40 3.79
CA GLU A 259 10.35 0.33 4.20
C GLU A 259 10.11 -0.73 5.28
N VAL A 260 10.74 -1.89 5.14
CA VAL A 260 10.56 -3.00 6.09
C VAL A 260 11.68 -3.10 7.13
N ASN A 261 12.62 -2.14 7.13
CA ASN A 261 13.77 -2.08 8.04
C ASN A 261 14.58 -3.39 8.09
N ILE A 262 15.10 -3.77 6.93
CA ILE A 262 15.92 -4.96 6.72
C ILE A 262 17.24 -4.52 6.06
N LYS A 263 18.34 -5.23 6.35
CA LYS A 263 19.66 -4.86 5.85
C LYS A 263 19.96 -5.39 4.45
N GLU A 264 19.38 -6.56 4.08
CA GLU A 264 19.80 -7.28 2.88
C GLU A 264 18.64 -8.05 2.24
N ILE A 265 18.64 -8.14 0.90
CA ILE A 265 17.82 -9.08 0.12
C ILE A 265 18.75 -10.13 -0.47
N GLU A 266 18.55 -11.39 -0.13
CA GLU A 266 19.24 -12.54 -0.70
C GLU A 266 18.36 -13.22 -1.75
N PHE A 267 18.88 -13.33 -2.98
CA PHE A 267 18.19 -14.08 -4.05
C PHE A 267 18.64 -15.53 -4.03
N ILE A 268 17.68 -16.45 -3.97
CA ILE A 268 17.95 -17.88 -3.93
C ILE A 268 17.41 -18.58 -5.18
N THR A 269 18.19 -19.48 -5.74
CA THR A 269 17.81 -20.34 -6.88
C THR A 269 17.43 -21.74 -6.46
N ASP A 270 17.97 -22.22 -5.34
CA ASP A 270 17.61 -23.53 -4.74
C ASP A 270 16.53 -23.32 -3.68
N THR A 271 15.31 -23.76 -3.97
CA THR A 271 14.16 -23.65 -3.07
C THR A 271 13.95 -24.90 -2.20
N LYS A 272 14.87 -25.88 -2.24
CA LYS A 272 14.73 -27.14 -1.52
C LYS A 272 14.56 -26.96 0.00
N PHE A 273 15.13 -25.89 0.53
CA PHE A 273 14.99 -25.60 1.94
C PHE A 273 13.65 -24.91 2.30
N LEU A 274 12.94 -24.36 1.30
CA LEU A 274 11.60 -23.83 1.43
C LEU A 274 10.58 -24.94 1.13
N SER A 275 10.37 -25.85 2.10
CA SER A 275 9.42 -26.94 1.86
C SER A 275 7.99 -26.39 1.75
N LYS A 276 7.48 -26.33 0.51
CA LYS A 276 6.09 -26.02 0.27
C LYS A 276 5.23 -27.21 0.61
N LYS A 277 4.14 -26.95 1.31
CA LYS A 277 3.07 -27.90 1.55
C LYS A 277 1.77 -27.39 0.94
N ILE A 278 0.87 -28.30 0.69
CA ILE A 278 -0.38 -28.03 0.02
C ILE A 278 -1.52 -28.67 0.79
N LYS A 279 -2.63 -27.98 0.91
CA LYS A 279 -3.87 -28.52 1.46
C LYS A 279 -5.06 -28.15 0.58
N PRO A 280 -6.11 -28.98 0.54
CA PRO A 280 -7.30 -28.71 -0.25
C PRO A 280 -8.11 -27.55 0.34
N ASP A 281 -8.66 -26.69 -0.51
CA ASP A 281 -9.77 -25.82 -0.12
C ASP A 281 -11.09 -26.59 -0.26
N PHE A 282 -11.62 -27.01 0.88
CA PHE A 282 -12.87 -27.78 0.94
C PHE A 282 -14.09 -26.99 0.44
N LYS A 283 -14.05 -25.64 0.49
CA LYS A 283 -15.15 -24.81 0.00
C LYS A 283 -15.17 -24.76 -1.53
N ALA A 284 -13.98 -24.72 -2.14
CA ALA A 284 -13.84 -24.70 -3.59
C ALA A 284 -14.07 -26.09 -4.21
N LEU A 285 -13.50 -27.15 -3.60
CA LEU A 285 -13.54 -28.52 -4.14
C LEU A 285 -14.84 -29.26 -3.83
N GLY A 286 -15.49 -28.97 -2.69
CA GLY A 286 -16.69 -29.66 -2.24
C GLY A 286 -17.84 -29.68 -3.29
N PRO A 287 -18.21 -28.53 -3.86
CA PRO A 287 -19.25 -28.47 -4.91
C PRO A 287 -18.87 -29.22 -6.19
N LYS A 288 -17.56 -29.31 -6.52
CA LYS A 288 -17.06 -29.95 -7.75
C LYS A 288 -17.03 -31.48 -7.66
N TYR A 289 -16.62 -32.04 -6.52
CA TYR A 289 -16.24 -33.45 -6.42
C TYR A 289 -16.96 -34.25 -5.33
N GLY A 290 -17.72 -33.63 -4.45
CA GLY A 290 -18.65 -34.29 -3.53
C GLY A 290 -18.08 -35.54 -2.84
N LYS A 291 -18.51 -36.73 -3.27
CA LYS A 291 -18.11 -38.01 -2.68
C LYS A 291 -16.62 -38.35 -2.80
N LEU A 292 -15.93 -37.77 -3.79
CA LEU A 292 -14.50 -37.96 -4.04
C LEU A 292 -13.60 -37.03 -3.21
N MET A 293 -14.19 -36.18 -2.36
CA MET A 293 -13.42 -35.21 -1.57
C MET A 293 -12.32 -35.83 -0.70
N LYS A 294 -12.61 -36.95 -0.04
CA LYS A 294 -11.61 -37.63 0.83
C LYS A 294 -10.39 -38.11 0.06
N PRO A 295 -10.54 -38.91 -1.02
CA PRO A 295 -9.40 -39.34 -1.82
C PRO A 295 -8.68 -38.17 -2.51
N ILE A 296 -9.38 -37.12 -2.97
CA ILE A 296 -8.75 -35.94 -3.55
C ILE A 296 -7.94 -35.17 -2.50
N ALA A 297 -8.47 -34.99 -1.30
CA ALA A 297 -7.76 -34.37 -0.18
C ALA A 297 -6.47 -35.13 0.20
N ALA A 298 -6.54 -36.46 0.23
CA ALA A 298 -5.37 -37.28 0.46
C ALA A 298 -4.34 -37.18 -0.64
N PHE A 299 -4.78 -37.15 -1.92
CA PHE A 299 -3.90 -36.94 -3.07
C PHE A 299 -3.20 -35.58 -3.02
N ILE A 300 -3.96 -34.51 -2.76
CA ILE A 300 -3.42 -33.15 -2.63
C ILE A 300 -2.38 -33.09 -1.50
N ALA A 301 -2.71 -33.61 -0.32
CA ALA A 301 -1.80 -33.61 0.84
C ALA A 301 -0.51 -34.44 0.62
N ALA A 302 -0.53 -35.40 -0.30
CA ALA A 302 0.60 -36.25 -0.66
C ALA A 302 1.43 -35.70 -1.84
N MET A 303 1.08 -34.54 -2.41
CA MET A 303 1.85 -33.94 -3.50
C MET A 303 3.26 -33.57 -3.04
N ASP A 304 4.24 -33.95 -3.82
CA ASP A 304 5.63 -33.56 -3.65
C ASP A 304 5.89 -32.13 -4.17
N ALA A 305 7.08 -31.61 -3.90
CA ALA A 305 7.49 -30.26 -4.30
C ALA A 305 7.43 -30.04 -5.83
N GLU A 306 7.69 -31.10 -6.63
CA GLU A 306 7.67 -31.00 -8.09
C GLU A 306 6.24 -30.80 -8.61
N LYS A 307 5.28 -31.57 -8.08
CA LYS A 307 3.86 -31.44 -8.46
C LYS A 307 3.27 -30.10 -7.98
N ILE A 308 3.68 -29.62 -6.80
CA ILE A 308 3.26 -28.30 -6.31
C ILE A 308 3.80 -27.21 -7.23
N ALA A 309 5.08 -27.29 -7.64
CA ALA A 309 5.67 -26.33 -8.57
C ALA A 309 5.02 -26.40 -9.97
N GLN A 310 4.66 -27.60 -10.45
CA GLN A 310 3.92 -27.77 -11.70
C GLN A 310 2.54 -27.11 -11.62
N LEU A 311 1.80 -27.34 -10.54
CA LEU A 311 0.48 -26.73 -10.31
C LEU A 311 0.55 -25.19 -10.29
N GLU A 312 1.57 -24.64 -9.64
CA GLU A 312 1.79 -23.18 -9.61
C GLU A 312 2.12 -22.60 -10.99
N LYS A 313 2.90 -23.35 -11.80
CA LYS A 313 3.32 -22.92 -13.13
C LYS A 313 2.21 -23.02 -14.16
N GLU A 314 1.45 -24.13 -14.14
CA GLU A 314 0.43 -24.45 -15.15
C GLU A 314 -0.97 -23.94 -14.74
N GLY A 315 -1.15 -23.52 -13.48
CA GLY A 315 -2.44 -23.05 -12.95
C GLY A 315 -3.44 -24.18 -12.68
N SER A 316 -3.21 -25.39 -13.17
CA SER A 316 -4.01 -26.58 -12.95
C SER A 316 -3.20 -27.86 -13.12
N LEU A 317 -3.60 -28.91 -12.41
CA LEU A 317 -3.01 -30.27 -12.52
C LEU A 317 -4.09 -31.29 -12.79
N LYS A 318 -3.89 -32.14 -13.80
CA LYS A 318 -4.72 -33.28 -14.05
C LYS A 318 -4.18 -34.50 -13.29
N ALA A 319 -5.04 -35.20 -12.59
CA ALA A 319 -4.68 -36.38 -11.82
C ALA A 319 -5.75 -37.46 -11.91
N MET A 320 -5.33 -38.73 -11.81
CA MET A 320 -6.24 -39.87 -11.69
C MET A 320 -6.43 -40.20 -10.22
N VAL A 321 -7.64 -40.02 -9.69
CA VAL A 321 -8.01 -40.35 -8.30
C VAL A 321 -9.16 -41.36 -8.36
N GLU A 322 -8.99 -42.54 -7.78
CA GLU A 322 -9.99 -43.64 -7.81
C GLU A 322 -10.54 -43.94 -9.22
N ASN A 323 -9.66 -44.01 -10.21
CA ASN A 323 -10.00 -44.24 -11.63
C ASN A 323 -10.86 -43.16 -12.30
N GLN A 324 -10.94 -41.93 -11.73
CA GLN A 324 -11.57 -40.78 -12.32
C GLN A 324 -10.54 -39.68 -12.59
N GLU A 325 -10.63 -39.03 -13.75
CA GLU A 325 -9.81 -37.87 -14.07
C GLU A 325 -10.33 -36.66 -13.30
N VAL A 326 -9.46 -36.06 -12.49
CA VAL A 326 -9.73 -34.88 -11.65
C VAL A 326 -8.83 -33.76 -12.11
N VAL A 327 -9.39 -32.57 -12.28
CA VAL A 327 -8.63 -31.34 -12.55
C VAL A 327 -8.60 -30.50 -11.30
N ILE A 328 -7.41 -30.33 -10.72
CA ILE A 328 -7.18 -29.51 -9.54
C ILE A 328 -6.63 -28.17 -10.03
N ALA A 329 -7.39 -27.11 -9.84
CA ALA A 329 -6.93 -25.74 -10.16
C ALA A 329 -6.15 -25.16 -8.98
N LEU A 330 -5.29 -24.17 -9.25
CA LEU A 330 -4.55 -23.46 -8.21
C LEU A 330 -5.49 -22.78 -7.18
N SER A 331 -6.69 -22.35 -7.63
CA SER A 331 -7.75 -21.82 -6.77
C SER A 331 -8.43 -22.84 -5.85
N ASP A 332 -8.18 -24.12 -6.07
CA ASP A 332 -8.81 -25.23 -5.31
C ASP A 332 -7.96 -25.68 -4.11
N VAL A 333 -6.81 -25.05 -3.92
CA VAL A 333 -5.80 -25.46 -2.93
C VAL A 333 -5.17 -24.25 -2.25
N ASP A 334 -4.76 -24.44 -1.01
CA ASP A 334 -3.90 -23.51 -0.28
C ASP A 334 -2.46 -24.06 -0.24
N ILE A 335 -1.54 -23.37 -0.88
CA ILE A 335 -0.11 -23.68 -0.80
C ILE A 335 0.50 -22.81 0.30
N PHE A 336 1.19 -23.45 1.24
CA PHE A 336 1.85 -22.77 2.35
C PHE A 336 3.24 -23.34 2.57
N THR A 337 4.12 -22.55 3.19
CA THR A 337 5.48 -22.97 3.53
C THR A 337 5.56 -23.17 5.02
N GLU A 338 6.21 -24.25 5.47
CA GLU A 338 6.49 -24.46 6.89
C GLU A 338 7.57 -23.51 7.37
N ASP A 339 7.40 -22.99 8.60
CA ASP A 339 8.42 -22.17 9.23
C ASP A 339 9.68 -23.04 9.48
N ILE A 340 10.80 -22.55 9.05
CA ILE A 340 12.12 -23.17 9.27
C ILE A 340 12.71 -22.55 10.54
N PRO A 341 13.43 -23.30 11.38
CA PRO A 341 14.04 -22.71 12.57
C PRO A 341 14.86 -21.46 12.22
N GLY A 342 14.55 -20.33 12.88
CA GLY A 342 15.17 -19.03 12.61
C GLY A 342 14.58 -18.22 11.44
N TRP A 343 13.59 -18.76 10.73
CA TRP A 343 12.96 -18.11 9.58
C TRP A 343 11.44 -18.13 9.68
N ALA A 344 10.82 -17.02 9.33
CA ALA A 344 9.39 -16.95 9.12
C ALA A 344 9.12 -16.85 7.61
N VAL A 345 8.24 -17.68 7.09
CA VAL A 345 8.00 -17.80 5.65
C VAL A 345 6.52 -17.56 5.32
N THR A 346 6.27 -16.89 4.21
CA THR A 346 4.93 -16.73 3.65
C THR A 346 4.98 -16.74 2.13
N ASN A 347 3.88 -17.11 1.51
CA ASN A 347 3.72 -17.09 0.05
C ASN A 347 2.40 -16.43 -0.33
N GLU A 348 2.38 -15.78 -1.48
CA GLU A 348 1.20 -15.19 -2.09
C GLU A 348 1.26 -15.39 -3.61
N GLY A 349 0.48 -16.31 -4.12
CA GLY A 349 0.62 -16.82 -5.48
C GLY A 349 1.98 -17.45 -5.70
N THR A 350 2.71 -17.01 -6.71
CA THR A 350 4.07 -17.49 -7.04
C THR A 350 5.17 -16.85 -6.19
N LEU A 351 4.88 -15.74 -5.51
CA LEU A 351 5.87 -15.02 -4.71
C LEU A 351 6.00 -15.65 -3.33
N THR A 352 7.22 -15.98 -2.93
CA THR A 352 7.55 -16.46 -1.58
C THR A 352 8.55 -15.50 -0.95
N VAL A 353 8.36 -15.20 0.33
CA VAL A 353 9.26 -14.38 1.15
C VAL A 353 9.63 -15.15 2.40
N ALA A 354 10.93 -15.32 2.66
CA ALA A 354 11.45 -15.84 3.91
C ALA A 354 12.16 -14.71 4.67
N LEU A 355 11.78 -14.48 5.91
CA LEU A 355 12.29 -13.45 6.79
C LEU A 355 13.19 -14.09 7.86
N ASP A 356 14.45 -13.66 7.94
CA ASP A 356 15.35 -14.00 9.03
C ASP A 356 14.88 -13.30 10.31
N ILE A 357 14.52 -14.07 11.32
CA ILE A 357 14.03 -13.57 12.61
C ILE A 357 15.07 -13.66 13.72
N ALA A 358 16.30 -14.08 13.40
CA ALA A 358 17.41 -14.11 14.35
C ALA A 358 17.89 -12.68 14.67
N LEU A 359 18.05 -12.39 15.96
CA LEU A 359 18.51 -11.10 16.43
C LEU A 359 19.93 -11.19 16.95
N THR A 360 20.86 -10.49 16.29
CA THR A 360 22.21 -10.25 16.82
C THR A 360 22.20 -9.11 17.85
N ASP A 361 23.22 -9.01 18.67
CA ASP A 361 23.34 -7.92 19.65
C ASP A 361 23.36 -6.55 18.96
N ALA A 362 24.08 -6.42 17.83
CA ALA A 362 24.08 -5.18 17.04
C ALA A 362 22.68 -4.78 16.54
N LEU A 363 21.87 -5.73 16.07
CA LEU A 363 20.50 -5.46 15.64
C LEU A 363 19.59 -5.08 16.82
N ARG A 364 19.81 -5.64 18.00
CA ARG A 364 19.08 -5.27 19.22
C ARG A 364 19.41 -3.85 19.65
N GLU A 365 20.70 -3.48 19.66
CA GLU A 365 21.17 -2.14 20.01
C GLU A 365 20.63 -1.09 19.05
N GLU A 366 20.66 -1.34 17.73
CA GLU A 366 20.04 -0.46 16.75
C GLU A 366 18.51 -0.36 16.94
N GLY A 367 17.85 -1.46 17.27
CA GLY A 367 16.41 -1.47 17.59
C GLY A 367 16.07 -0.60 18.81
N LEU A 368 16.89 -0.65 19.86
CA LEU A 368 16.78 0.21 21.04
C LEU A 368 17.02 1.69 20.69
N ALA A 369 18.02 1.99 19.88
CA ALA A 369 18.28 3.36 19.42
C ALA A 369 17.07 3.94 18.66
N ARG A 370 16.44 3.16 17.77
CA ARG A 370 15.21 3.55 17.06
C ARG A 370 14.02 3.73 17.99
N GLU A 371 13.94 2.95 19.06
CA GLU A 371 12.88 3.13 20.08
C GLU A 371 13.15 4.41 20.89
N TRP A 372 14.41 4.76 21.21
CA TRP A 372 14.77 6.04 21.83
C TRP A 372 14.34 7.22 20.95
N VAL A 373 14.70 7.22 19.68
CA VAL A 373 14.25 8.26 18.72
C VAL A 373 12.71 8.42 18.77
N ASN A 374 11.98 7.32 18.71
CA ASN A 374 10.52 7.37 18.76
C ASN A 374 9.99 7.96 20.08
N ARG A 375 10.58 7.60 21.23
CA ARG A 375 10.17 8.13 22.54
C ARG A 375 10.49 9.60 22.67
N ILE A 376 11.65 10.04 22.22
CA ILE A 376 12.04 11.46 22.22
C ILE A 376 11.09 12.27 21.34
N GLN A 377 10.78 11.79 20.12
CA GLN A 377 9.85 12.47 19.22
C GLN A 377 8.42 12.54 19.78
N ASN A 378 7.96 11.49 20.48
CA ASN A 378 6.67 11.55 21.19
C ASN A 378 6.68 12.57 22.33
N LEU A 379 7.75 12.61 23.14
CA LEU A 379 7.90 13.60 24.20
C LEU A 379 7.92 15.04 23.66
N ARG A 380 8.60 15.28 22.51
CA ARG A 380 8.56 16.58 21.83
C ARG A 380 7.14 16.98 21.50
N LYS A 381 6.39 16.07 20.87
CA LYS A 381 4.98 16.29 20.52
C LYS A 381 4.11 16.57 21.75
N ASP A 382 4.26 15.77 22.80
CA ASP A 382 3.47 15.91 24.03
C ASP A 382 3.77 17.22 24.78
N LYS A 383 4.99 17.75 24.61
CA LYS A 383 5.42 19.06 25.13
C LYS A 383 5.07 20.24 24.22
N GLY A 384 4.48 19.99 23.05
CA GLY A 384 4.13 21.04 22.09
C GLY A 384 5.34 21.73 21.45
N LEU A 385 6.48 21.03 21.37
CA LEU A 385 7.68 21.57 20.72
C LEU A 385 7.54 21.58 19.20
N GLU A 386 8.05 22.64 18.60
CA GLU A 386 8.11 22.74 17.13
C GLU A 386 9.17 21.80 16.55
N VAL A 387 9.02 21.45 15.28
CA VAL A 387 9.96 20.55 14.58
C VAL A 387 11.39 21.11 14.56
N THR A 388 11.52 22.43 14.54
CA THR A 388 12.80 23.18 14.47
C THR A 388 13.46 23.42 15.83
N ASP A 389 12.78 23.11 16.93
CA ASP A 389 13.32 23.36 18.26
C ASP A 389 14.52 22.45 18.54
N LYS A 390 15.61 23.04 19.05
CA LYS A 390 16.77 22.29 19.55
C LYS A 390 16.53 21.90 21.00
N ILE A 391 16.81 20.64 21.30
CA ILE A 391 16.58 20.07 22.64
C ILE A 391 17.86 19.48 23.22
N THR A 392 17.91 19.41 24.55
CA THR A 392 18.87 18.60 25.29
C THR A 392 18.12 17.47 25.96
N VAL A 393 18.56 16.22 25.71
CA VAL A 393 17.92 15.03 26.25
C VAL A 393 18.80 14.40 27.32
N TYR A 394 18.24 14.16 28.49
CA TYR A 394 18.86 13.43 29.57
C TYR A 394 18.24 12.04 29.66
N ILE A 395 19.09 11.02 29.65
CA ILE A 395 18.67 9.61 29.73
C ILE A 395 19.24 9.04 31.02
N GLU A 396 18.42 8.34 31.79
CA GLU A 396 18.89 7.60 32.97
C GLU A 396 19.77 6.42 32.52
N SER A 397 20.94 6.27 33.15
CA SER A 397 21.90 5.23 32.81
C SER A 397 21.35 3.82 33.06
N ASN A 398 21.47 2.98 32.05
CA ASN A 398 21.15 1.55 32.10
C ASN A 398 22.10 0.78 31.17
N PRO A 399 22.70 -0.33 31.61
CA PRO A 399 23.72 -1.04 30.82
C PRO A 399 23.33 -1.42 29.39
N GLU A 400 22.06 -1.75 29.14
CA GLU A 400 21.57 -2.06 27.78
C GLU A 400 21.37 -0.80 26.95
N SER A 401 20.77 0.25 27.53
CA SER A 401 20.53 1.50 26.81
C SER A 401 21.79 2.29 26.56
N ASP A 402 22.76 2.28 27.49
CA ASP A 402 24.01 3.02 27.35
C ASP A 402 24.80 2.58 26.13
N LYS A 403 24.97 1.26 25.93
CA LYS A 403 25.60 0.70 24.73
C LYS A 403 24.87 1.08 23.45
N ALA A 404 23.54 0.97 23.45
CA ALA A 404 22.73 1.31 22.28
C ALA A 404 22.84 2.81 21.93
N VAL A 405 22.86 3.70 22.92
CA VAL A 405 23.05 5.14 22.73
C VAL A 405 24.47 5.44 22.25
N GLU A 406 25.50 4.85 22.86
CA GLU A 406 26.89 5.07 22.49
C GLU A 406 27.17 4.66 21.04
N HIS A 407 26.76 3.44 20.64
CA HIS A 407 26.98 2.92 19.28
C HIS A 407 26.12 3.60 18.20
N ASN A 408 25.01 4.25 18.58
CA ASN A 408 24.10 4.88 17.64
C ASN A 408 23.87 6.38 17.93
N TYR A 409 24.84 7.04 18.58
CA TYR A 409 24.71 8.42 19.04
C TYR A 409 24.36 9.39 17.90
N ASP A 410 25.13 9.36 16.82
CA ASP A 410 24.93 10.24 15.68
C ASP A 410 23.55 10.05 15.02
N TYR A 411 23.11 8.78 14.94
CA TYR A 411 21.77 8.46 14.42
C TYR A 411 20.69 9.07 15.33
N ILE A 412 20.76 8.88 16.63
CA ILE A 412 19.77 9.43 17.57
C ILE A 412 19.72 10.94 17.47
N CYS A 413 20.88 11.62 17.49
CA CYS A 413 20.97 13.08 17.39
C CYS A 413 20.46 13.63 16.04
N SER A 414 20.64 12.90 14.95
CA SER A 414 20.20 13.35 13.62
C SER A 414 18.68 13.20 13.40
N GLU A 415 18.02 12.35 14.17
CA GLU A 415 16.58 12.05 14.03
C GLU A 415 15.74 12.69 15.17
N THR A 416 16.35 13.38 16.10
CA THR A 416 15.68 14.02 17.25
C THR A 416 16.00 15.50 17.37
#